data_2032fc601897ebf951032f53ac963cd0
#
_entry.id   2032fc601897ebf951032f53ac963cd0
#
_cell.length_a   1.000
_cell.length_b   1.000
_cell.length_c   1.000
_cell.angle_alpha   90.00
_cell.angle_beta   90.00
_cell.angle_gamma   90.00
#
_symmetry.space_group_name_H-M   'P 1'
#
loop_
_entity.id
_entity.type
_entity.pdbx_description
1 polymer ?
#
loop_
_entity_poly.entity_id
_entity_poly.type
_entity_poly.pdbx_seq_one_letter_code
_entity_poly.pdbx_strand_id
1 'polypeptide(L)'
;GNWLAQLKGEQQAQALALLRRSETLPWIIEIACANGVNVIAHANYPSSHYVRDKPVNKQSVLWDRARLRELMSGNEAGIAGADHFWFGHTPLKTRYDCQNLHYIDTGAVFGGALTLAQLQ
;
A
#
# COMPACT_ATOMS: atom_id res chain seq x y z
N GLY A 1 -7.01 -4.58 -17.80
CA GLY A 1 -7.35 -5.32 -18.99
C GLY A 1 -8.67 -6.05 -18.92
N ASN A 2 -9.06 -6.67 -20.02
CA ASN A 2 -10.34 -7.38 -20.16
C ASN A 2 -10.27 -8.86 -19.76
N TRP A 3 -9.33 -9.21 -18.89
CA TRP A 3 -9.13 -10.62 -18.53
C TRP A 3 -10.41 -11.27 -17.99
N LEU A 4 -11.22 -10.55 -17.23
CA LEU A 4 -12.44 -11.07 -16.63
C LEU A 4 -13.48 -11.39 -17.72
N ALA A 5 -13.61 -10.53 -18.74
CA ALA A 5 -14.54 -10.77 -19.84
C ALA A 5 -14.14 -11.95 -20.73
N GLN A 6 -12.86 -12.33 -20.69
CA GLN A 6 -12.33 -13.50 -21.43
C GLN A 6 -12.60 -14.82 -20.75
N LEU A 7 -12.93 -14.81 -19.46
CA LEU A 7 -13.29 -16.01 -18.70
C LEU A 7 -14.74 -16.40 -18.98
N LYS A 8 -15.03 -17.67 -18.92
CA LYS A 8 -16.37 -18.22 -19.17
C LYS A 8 -16.77 -19.23 -18.08
N GLY A 9 -18.09 -19.39 -17.88
CA GLY A 9 -18.66 -20.40 -17.00
C GLY A 9 -18.21 -20.25 -15.54
N GLU A 10 -17.77 -21.35 -14.95
CA GLU A 10 -17.34 -21.39 -13.54
C GLU A 10 -16.15 -20.51 -13.26
N GLN A 11 -15.21 -20.41 -14.19
CA GLN A 11 -14.02 -19.54 -14.00
C GLN A 11 -14.41 -18.08 -13.83
N GLN A 12 -15.36 -17.59 -14.64
CA GLN A 12 -15.86 -16.23 -14.50
C GLN A 12 -16.59 -16.05 -13.16
N ALA A 13 -17.43 -17.00 -12.77
CA ALA A 13 -18.15 -16.95 -11.50
C ALA A 13 -17.19 -16.95 -10.30
N GLN A 14 -16.14 -17.76 -10.33
CA GLN A 14 -15.11 -17.79 -9.29
C GLN A 14 -14.34 -16.47 -9.22
N ALA A 15 -13.97 -15.91 -10.36
CA ALA A 15 -13.27 -14.62 -10.42
C ALA A 15 -14.13 -13.49 -9.85
N LEU A 16 -15.42 -13.44 -10.21
CA LEU A 16 -16.36 -12.46 -9.67
C LEU A 16 -16.53 -12.60 -8.16
N ALA A 17 -16.62 -13.85 -7.66
CA ALA A 17 -16.73 -14.09 -6.22
C ALA A 17 -15.49 -13.60 -5.47
N LEU A 18 -14.28 -13.82 -6.00
CA LEU A 18 -13.04 -13.34 -5.43
C LEU A 18 -12.95 -11.81 -5.44
N LEU A 19 -13.37 -11.18 -6.53
CA LEU A 19 -13.41 -9.71 -6.63
C LEU A 19 -14.36 -9.11 -5.60
N ARG A 20 -15.54 -9.71 -5.40
CA ARG A 20 -16.48 -9.27 -4.38
C ARG A 20 -15.92 -9.41 -2.97
N ARG A 21 -15.21 -10.51 -2.69
CA ARG A 21 -14.53 -10.69 -1.40
C ARG A 21 -13.46 -9.64 -1.17
N SER A 22 -12.77 -9.19 -2.22
CA SER A 22 -11.74 -8.15 -2.10
C SER A 22 -12.31 -6.82 -1.62
N GLU A 23 -13.59 -6.54 -1.86
CA GLU A 23 -14.25 -5.32 -1.39
C GLU A 23 -14.33 -5.24 0.14
N THR A 24 -14.26 -6.37 0.82
CA THR A 24 -14.31 -6.45 2.31
C THR A 24 -12.93 -6.42 2.95
N LEU A 25 -11.85 -6.40 2.16
CA LEU A 25 -10.50 -6.37 2.69
C LEU A 25 -10.19 -5.01 3.35
N PRO A 26 -9.40 -5.01 4.42
CA PRO A 26 -9.00 -3.75 5.04
C PRO A 26 -8.11 -2.93 4.11
N TRP A 27 -8.22 -1.60 4.20
CA TRP A 27 -7.34 -0.68 3.46
C TRP A 27 -6.05 -0.40 4.21
N ILE A 28 -6.10 -0.56 5.51
CA ILE A 28 -4.99 -0.32 6.43
C ILE A 28 -4.85 -1.53 7.32
N ILE A 29 -3.63 -2.03 7.44
CA ILE A 29 -3.32 -3.17 8.31
C ILE A 29 -2.26 -2.71 9.30
N GLU A 30 -2.46 -3.02 10.58
CA GLU A 30 -1.47 -2.79 11.63
C GLU A 30 -0.93 -4.14 12.10
N ILE A 31 0.39 -4.28 12.14
CA ILE A 31 1.05 -5.50 12.59
C ILE A 31 2.14 -5.15 13.59
N ALA A 32 2.07 -5.73 14.78
CA ALA A 32 3.14 -5.62 15.78
C ALA A 32 4.15 -6.74 15.57
N CYS A 33 5.41 -6.36 15.40
CA CYS A 33 6.54 -7.27 15.23
C CYS A 33 7.68 -6.86 16.18
N ALA A 34 8.80 -7.59 16.13
CA ALA A 34 9.97 -7.25 16.94
C ALA A 34 10.53 -5.85 16.61
N ASN A 35 10.35 -5.36 15.38
CA ASN A 35 10.77 -4.03 14.97
C ASN A 35 9.79 -2.91 15.41
N GLY A 36 8.72 -3.25 16.12
CA GLY A 36 7.70 -2.31 16.57
C GLY A 36 6.37 -2.46 15.82
N VAL A 37 5.61 -1.39 15.75
CA VAL A 37 4.32 -1.34 15.09
C VAL A 37 4.49 -0.95 13.64
N ASN A 38 3.98 -1.80 12.74
CA ASN A 38 4.01 -1.60 11.30
C ASN A 38 2.61 -1.30 10.81
N VAL A 39 2.47 -0.26 9.99
CA VAL A 39 1.22 0.10 9.32
C VAL A 39 1.40 -0.09 7.83
N ILE A 40 0.50 -0.83 7.20
CA ILE A 40 0.51 -1.12 5.77
C ILE A 40 -0.70 -0.49 5.13
N ALA A 41 -0.49 0.31 4.11
CA ALA A 41 -1.56 0.92 3.31
C ALA A 41 -1.16 0.87 1.83
N HIS A 42 -2.13 0.96 0.93
CA HIS A 42 -1.85 0.80 -0.49
C HIS A 42 -0.98 1.93 -1.05
N ALA A 43 -1.41 3.18 -0.92
CA ALA A 43 -0.69 4.33 -1.49
C ALA A 43 -0.20 5.33 -0.44
N ASN A 44 -0.97 5.59 0.59
CA ASN A 44 -0.66 6.61 1.58
C ASN A 44 -1.46 6.43 2.87
N TYR A 45 -0.99 7.06 3.93
CA TYR A 45 -1.79 7.34 5.14
C TYR A 45 -1.97 8.85 5.24
N PRO A 46 -3.21 9.39 5.11
CA PRO A 46 -3.43 10.83 4.91
C PRO A 46 -3.45 11.62 6.23
N SER A 47 -2.35 11.56 6.97
CA SER A 47 -2.15 12.32 8.20
C SER A 47 -0.68 12.32 8.55
N SER A 48 -0.24 13.28 9.35
CA SER A 48 1.09 13.29 9.95
C SER A 48 1.19 12.47 11.24
N HIS A 49 0.05 11.96 11.74
CA HIS A 49 -0.01 11.15 12.95
C HIS A 49 -1.01 10.01 12.77
N TYR A 50 -0.53 8.79 12.92
CA TYR A 50 -1.35 7.58 12.84
C TYR A 50 -2.10 7.38 14.17
N VAL A 51 -3.40 7.16 14.06
CA VAL A 51 -4.25 6.75 15.18
C VAL A 51 -5.01 5.50 14.77
N ARG A 52 -4.85 4.42 15.54
CA ARG A 52 -5.54 3.15 15.30
C ARG A 52 -7.05 3.35 15.26
N ASP A 53 -7.69 2.72 14.28
CA ASP A 53 -9.14 2.73 14.06
C ASP A 53 -9.75 4.12 13.77
N LYS A 54 -8.92 5.15 13.58
CA LYS A 54 -9.41 6.47 13.20
C LYS A 54 -9.84 6.44 11.73
N PRO A 55 -11.06 6.90 11.39
CA PRO A 55 -11.49 6.99 10.00
C PRO A 55 -10.60 7.92 9.19
N VAL A 56 -10.23 7.50 7.99
CA VAL A 56 -9.42 8.28 7.04
C VAL A 56 -10.08 8.24 5.65
N ASN A 57 -9.66 9.16 4.79
CA ASN A 57 -10.19 9.23 3.43
C ASN A 57 -9.69 8.03 2.60
N LYS A 58 -10.62 7.20 2.13
CA LYS A 58 -10.31 5.98 1.35
C LYS A 58 -9.55 6.30 0.07
N GLN A 59 -9.93 7.36 -0.65
CA GLN A 59 -9.29 7.74 -1.90
C GLN A 59 -7.82 8.10 -1.67
N SER A 60 -7.51 8.79 -0.58
CA SER A 60 -6.13 9.11 -0.23
C SER A 60 -5.32 7.85 0.09
N VAL A 61 -5.91 6.90 0.82
CA VAL A 61 -5.22 5.64 1.15
C VAL A 61 -4.91 4.84 -0.11
N LEU A 62 -5.81 4.81 -1.08
CA LEU A 62 -5.70 3.97 -2.27
C LEU A 62 -4.97 4.63 -3.45
N TRP A 63 -4.98 5.96 -3.57
CA TRP A 63 -4.58 6.63 -4.80
C TRP A 63 -3.58 7.77 -4.64
N ASP A 64 -3.42 8.34 -3.45
CA ASP A 64 -2.65 9.57 -3.27
C ASP A 64 -1.15 9.34 -3.47
N ARG A 65 -0.53 10.18 -4.31
CA ARG A 65 0.91 10.19 -4.59
C ARG A 65 1.61 11.45 -4.07
N ALA A 66 0.87 12.36 -3.45
CA ALA A 66 1.41 13.68 -3.05
C ALA A 66 2.52 13.54 -2.03
N ARG A 67 2.36 12.68 -1.02
CA ARG A 67 3.39 12.49 0.01
C ARG A 67 4.71 12.02 -0.60
N LEU A 68 4.68 11.02 -1.48
CA LEU A 68 5.88 10.51 -2.12
C LEU A 68 6.57 11.59 -2.96
N ARG A 69 5.81 12.39 -3.69
CA ARG A 69 6.36 13.52 -4.46
C ARG A 69 7.04 14.54 -3.56
N GLU A 70 6.45 14.87 -2.44
CA GLU A 70 7.05 15.80 -1.48
C GLU A 70 8.35 15.26 -0.88
N LEU A 71 8.37 13.99 -0.49
CA LEU A 71 9.57 13.34 0.02
C LEU A 71 10.70 13.39 -1.01
N MET A 72 10.41 13.08 -2.26
CA MET A 72 11.40 13.09 -3.34
C MET A 72 11.85 14.50 -3.72
N SER A 73 11.06 15.51 -3.42
CA SER A 73 11.45 16.91 -3.62
C SER A 73 12.27 17.50 -2.47
N GLY A 74 12.51 16.70 -1.41
CA GLY A 74 13.33 17.10 -0.28
C GLY A 74 12.55 17.48 0.98
N ASN A 75 11.22 17.51 0.94
CA ASN A 75 10.41 17.73 2.13
C ASN A 75 10.21 16.41 2.89
N GLU A 76 11.25 16.01 3.61
CA GLU A 76 11.35 14.70 4.26
C GLU A 76 10.73 14.73 5.65
N ALA A 77 9.52 14.19 5.77
CA ALA A 77 8.83 14.04 7.05
C ALA A 77 8.25 12.64 7.18
N GLY A 78 8.44 12.02 8.34
CA GLY A 78 7.80 10.75 8.69
C GLY A 78 6.36 10.94 9.14
N ILE A 79 5.75 9.85 9.58
CA ILE A 79 4.42 9.84 10.19
C ILE A 79 4.59 9.35 11.62
N ALA A 80 4.08 10.13 12.57
CA ALA A 80 4.10 9.74 13.99
C ALA A 80 3.01 8.69 14.29
N GLY A 81 3.13 8.00 15.41
CA GLY A 81 2.11 7.08 15.91
C GLY A 81 2.35 5.61 15.61
N ALA A 82 3.34 5.28 14.78
CA ALA A 82 3.81 3.92 14.55
C ALA A 82 5.28 3.95 14.16
N ASP A 83 5.94 2.78 14.20
CA ASP A 83 7.37 2.69 13.94
C ASP A 83 7.70 2.65 12.46
N HIS A 84 6.86 2.00 11.65
CA HIS A 84 7.08 1.85 10.23
C HIS A 84 5.78 1.93 9.44
N PHE A 85 5.85 2.57 8.27
CA PHE A 85 4.75 2.64 7.29
C PHE A 85 5.21 2.07 5.97
N TRP A 86 4.39 1.19 5.39
CA TRP A 86 4.69 0.46 4.16
C TRP A 86 3.66 0.77 3.09
N PHE A 87 4.14 1.27 1.95
CA PHE A 87 3.30 1.72 0.83
C PHE A 87 3.72 1.09 -0.49
N GLY A 88 2.76 0.99 -1.40
CA GLY A 88 2.96 0.58 -2.78
C GLY A 88 2.38 1.59 -3.76
N HIS A 89 1.63 1.12 -4.73
CA HIS A 89 0.85 1.88 -5.70
C HIS A 89 1.66 2.64 -6.77
N THR A 90 2.71 3.34 -6.39
CA THR A 90 3.53 4.11 -7.32
C THR A 90 4.75 3.28 -7.69
N PRO A 91 4.87 2.79 -8.94
CA PRO A 91 6.00 1.96 -9.32
C PRO A 91 7.30 2.76 -9.35
N LEU A 92 8.31 2.22 -8.70
CA LEU A 92 9.64 2.78 -8.60
C LEU A 92 10.65 1.81 -9.19
N LYS A 93 11.82 2.29 -9.62
CA LYS A 93 12.90 1.41 -10.09
C LYS A 93 13.51 0.62 -8.95
N THR A 94 13.65 1.26 -7.79
CA THR A 94 14.19 0.66 -6.58
C THR A 94 13.33 1.08 -5.39
N ARG A 95 13.38 0.29 -4.34
CA ARG A 95 12.73 0.61 -3.08
C ARG A 95 13.18 1.99 -2.58
N TYR A 96 12.26 2.76 -2.03
CA TYR A 96 12.53 4.08 -1.48
C TYR A 96 12.16 4.12 0.00
N ASP A 97 13.14 4.42 0.84
CA ASP A 97 12.98 4.52 2.28
C ASP A 97 13.34 5.94 2.73
N CYS A 98 12.46 6.57 3.50
CA CYS A 98 12.67 7.92 4.02
C CYS A 98 12.01 8.01 5.40
N GLN A 99 12.78 8.38 6.42
CA GLN A 99 12.31 8.38 7.80
C GLN A 99 11.73 6.99 8.14
N ASN A 100 10.50 6.91 8.66
CA ASN A 100 9.83 5.65 8.93
C ASN A 100 8.90 5.18 7.80
N LEU A 101 9.05 5.76 6.59
CA LEU A 101 8.22 5.46 5.42
C LEU A 101 8.99 4.60 4.43
N HIS A 102 8.34 3.54 3.94
CA HIS A 102 8.94 2.56 3.04
C HIS A 102 8.02 2.36 1.84
N TYR A 103 8.53 2.67 0.64
CA TYR A 103 7.80 2.49 -0.63
C TYR A 103 8.43 1.32 -1.35
N ILE A 104 7.67 0.24 -1.53
CA ILE A 104 8.20 -1.05 -1.98
C ILE A 104 7.60 -1.58 -3.28
N ASP A 105 6.82 -0.77 -4.00
CA ASP A 105 6.36 -1.15 -5.32
C ASP A 105 7.49 -0.91 -6.33
N THR A 106 8.12 -1.96 -6.76
CA THR A 106 9.23 -1.90 -7.72
C THR A 106 8.81 -2.33 -9.12
N GLY A 107 7.52 -2.18 -9.43
CA GLY A 107 6.99 -2.29 -10.78
C GLY A 107 6.77 -3.71 -11.28
N ALA A 108 6.56 -4.69 -10.39
CA ALA A 108 6.41 -6.08 -10.79
C ALA A 108 5.30 -6.28 -11.83
N VAL A 109 4.18 -5.60 -11.69
CA VAL A 109 3.06 -5.71 -12.65
C VAL A 109 3.41 -5.20 -14.05
N PHE A 110 4.43 -4.34 -14.17
CA PHE A 110 4.92 -3.79 -15.43
C PHE A 110 6.22 -4.47 -15.90
N GLY A 111 6.51 -5.67 -15.41
CA GLY A 111 7.73 -6.39 -15.76
C GLY A 111 8.97 -6.00 -14.94
N GLY A 112 8.82 -5.18 -13.93
CA GLY A 112 9.88 -4.86 -12.98
C GLY A 112 10.08 -5.95 -11.93
N ALA A 113 10.80 -5.62 -10.87
CA ALA A 113 11.08 -6.55 -9.78
C ALA A 113 9.93 -6.59 -8.76
N LEU A 114 9.75 -7.74 -8.13
CA LEU A 114 8.90 -7.87 -6.95
C LEU A 114 9.77 -7.70 -5.71
N THR A 115 9.46 -6.69 -4.91
CA THR A 115 10.16 -6.46 -3.64
C THR A 115 9.45 -7.18 -2.51
N LEU A 116 10.20 -7.98 -1.76
CA LEU A 116 9.74 -8.62 -0.53
C LEU A 116 10.46 -7.97 0.65
N ALA A 117 9.71 -7.59 1.66
CA ALA A 117 10.25 -7.03 2.89
C ALA A 117 9.82 -7.89 4.06
N GLN A 118 10.78 -8.23 4.93
CA GLN A 118 10.48 -8.97 6.15
C GLN A 118 10.28 -7.99 7.29
N LEU A 119 9.16 -8.11 7.99
CA LEU A 119 8.85 -7.30 9.17
C LEU A 119 9.44 -7.98 10.41
N GLN A 120 10.40 -7.33 11.04
CA GLN A 120 11.08 -7.87 12.23
C GLN A 120 11.29 -6.83 13.30
#